data_556f8717d06d7d01d5208f1de7ecb7c6
#
_entry.id   556f8717d06d7d01d5208f1de7ecb7c6
#
_cell.length_a   1.000
_cell.length_b   1.000
_cell.length_c   1.000
_cell.angle_alpha   90.00
_cell.angle_beta   90.00
_cell.angle_gamma   90.00
#
_symmetry.space_group_name_H-M   'P 1'
#
loop_
_entity.id
_entity.type
_entity.pdbx_description
1 polymer ?
#
loop_
_entity_poly.entity_id
_entity_poly.type
_entity_poly.pdbx_seq_one_letter_code
_entity_poly.pdbx_strand_id
1 'polypeptide(L)'
;MLFFKQLIGFDNYMVNKMNEIFTATLTSTSGQFYIGDLCYCMSLQEGNNDGWGDFVDKSLSQQNYYNDDRNARPNTHDVVKTTYFVPALNRDVSVLSVSTQHGDGGYCFEVNNKKVTALNNPSDIGVDAGIIGVVAKEDMLEECPSHCALMIQLPDNQKTVKYRLVIGDDECSCWECGGSGEVVDSDSGEYEICYECNGTGTKKVKAHFHQILNENDELIVQVVS
;
A
#
# COMPACT_ATOMS: atom_id res chain seq x y z
N MET A 1 -13.19 25.39 -16.46
CA MET A 1 -11.77 25.45 -16.83
C MET A 1 -11.01 26.13 -15.69
N LEU A 2 -10.89 25.45 -14.53
CA LEU A 2 -10.21 25.99 -13.34
C LEU A 2 -10.02 24.87 -12.29
N PHE A 3 -9.30 23.76 -12.66
CA PHE A 3 -8.97 22.68 -11.72
C PHE A 3 -7.57 22.06 -11.95
N PHE A 4 -6.69 22.74 -12.71
CA PHE A 4 -5.37 22.17 -13.05
C PHE A 4 -4.16 22.95 -12.46
N LYS A 5 -4.35 23.78 -11.44
CA LYS A 5 -3.27 24.62 -10.91
C LYS A 5 -2.77 24.26 -9.52
N GLN A 6 -3.26 23.16 -8.91
CA GLN A 6 -2.90 22.79 -7.54
C GLN A 6 -1.88 21.66 -7.41
N LEU A 7 -1.51 20.98 -8.52
CA LEU A 7 -0.63 19.80 -8.52
C LEU A 7 0.87 20.10 -8.53
N ILE A 8 1.30 21.34 -8.75
CA ILE A 8 2.75 21.69 -8.79
C ILE A 8 3.32 22.04 -7.39
N GLY A 9 2.46 22.17 -6.38
CA GLY A 9 2.87 22.50 -5.00
C GLY A 9 3.08 21.27 -4.10
N PHE A 10 2.65 20.09 -4.52
CA PHE A 10 2.64 18.89 -3.66
C PHE A 10 4.05 18.32 -3.43
N ASP A 11 4.89 18.28 -4.46
CA ASP A 11 6.21 17.64 -4.36
C ASP A 11 7.17 18.30 -3.35
N ASN A 12 7.10 19.61 -3.15
CA ASN A 12 8.00 20.31 -2.25
C ASN A 12 7.48 20.46 -0.81
N TYR A 13 6.16 20.33 -0.60
CA TYR A 13 5.58 20.46 0.74
C TYR A 13 5.66 19.15 1.54
N MET A 14 5.51 18.01 0.86
CA MET A 14 5.53 16.69 1.49
C MET A 14 6.95 16.23 1.88
N VAL A 15 7.98 16.56 1.09
CA VAL A 15 9.37 16.15 1.35
C VAL A 15 9.91 16.66 2.70
N ASN A 16 9.40 17.76 3.21
CA ASN A 16 9.89 18.37 4.47
C ASN A 16 9.21 17.82 5.75
N LYS A 17 8.22 16.91 5.64
CA LYS A 17 7.51 16.33 6.78
C LYS A 17 7.62 14.80 6.88
N MET A 18 8.38 14.17 5.99
CA MET A 18 8.54 12.72 5.98
C MET A 18 9.54 12.30 7.05
N ASN A 19 9.11 11.46 7.98
CA ASN A 19 9.90 11.08 9.14
C ASN A 19 10.65 9.74 8.98
N GLU A 20 10.11 8.80 8.18
CA GLU A 20 10.67 7.45 8.05
C GLU A 20 10.52 6.95 6.61
N ILE A 21 11.55 6.31 6.07
CA ILE A 21 11.58 5.77 4.71
C ILE A 21 12.21 4.38 4.74
N PHE A 22 11.46 3.38 4.25
CA PHE A 22 11.91 2.00 4.10
C PHE A 22 11.86 1.62 2.63
N THR A 23 12.89 0.91 2.13
CA THR A 23 12.96 0.56 0.70
C THR A 23 13.43 -0.86 0.46
N ALA A 24 12.89 -1.49 -0.59
CA ALA A 24 13.38 -2.75 -1.15
C ALA A 24 13.18 -2.77 -2.67
N THR A 25 13.86 -3.69 -3.37
CA THR A 25 13.83 -3.77 -4.83
C THR A 25 13.38 -5.15 -5.33
N LEU A 26 12.65 -5.16 -6.45
CA LEU A 26 12.22 -6.35 -7.16
C LEU A 26 12.49 -6.20 -8.66
N THR A 27 12.91 -7.29 -9.31
CA THR A 27 13.18 -7.33 -10.75
C THR A 27 12.26 -8.34 -11.42
N SER A 28 11.69 -7.96 -12.56
CA SER A 28 10.89 -8.82 -13.44
C SER A 28 11.61 -9.04 -14.76
N THR A 29 11.48 -10.21 -15.36
CA THR A 29 12.01 -10.49 -16.70
C THR A 29 11.15 -9.84 -17.79
N SER A 30 9.84 -9.76 -17.57
CA SER A 30 8.89 -9.13 -18.48
C SER A 30 8.80 -7.60 -18.33
N GLY A 31 9.15 -7.07 -17.18
CA GLY A 31 8.89 -5.67 -16.79
C GLY A 31 7.44 -5.43 -16.38
N GLN A 32 6.66 -6.51 -16.18
CA GLN A 32 5.30 -6.43 -15.68
C GLN A 32 5.26 -6.73 -14.19
N PHE A 33 4.46 -5.97 -13.46
CA PHE A 33 4.31 -6.12 -12.03
C PHE A 33 2.85 -6.03 -11.62
N TYR A 34 2.52 -6.84 -10.63
CA TYR A 34 1.30 -6.79 -9.86
C TYR A 34 1.55 -5.97 -8.59
N ILE A 35 0.62 -5.10 -8.25
CA ILE A 35 0.61 -4.26 -7.04
C ILE A 35 -0.74 -4.41 -6.37
N GLY A 36 -0.79 -5.02 -5.20
CA GLY A 36 -2.05 -5.28 -4.49
C GLY A 36 -1.87 -6.27 -3.36
N ASP A 37 -2.97 -6.89 -2.93
CA ASP A 37 -2.91 -7.93 -1.91
C ASP A 37 -2.35 -9.23 -2.50
N LEU A 38 -1.24 -9.72 -1.93
CA LEU A 38 -0.57 -10.92 -2.40
C LEU A 38 -1.40 -12.20 -2.25
N CYS A 39 -2.39 -12.23 -1.34
CA CYS A 39 -3.24 -13.40 -1.15
C CYS A 39 -3.99 -13.78 -2.44
N TYR A 40 -4.32 -12.81 -3.28
CA TYR A 40 -5.04 -13.08 -4.52
C TYR A 40 -4.18 -13.63 -5.66
N CYS A 41 -2.92 -13.25 -5.74
CA CYS A 41 -2.06 -13.67 -6.85
C CYS A 41 -1.11 -14.82 -6.50
N MET A 42 -0.92 -15.07 -5.20
CA MET A 42 -0.03 -16.14 -4.71
C MET A 42 -0.80 -17.34 -4.17
N SER A 43 -2.14 -17.32 -4.17
CA SER A 43 -2.98 -18.46 -3.82
C SER A 43 -3.33 -19.29 -5.07
N LEU A 44 -3.45 -20.61 -4.89
CA LEU A 44 -4.09 -21.50 -5.85
C LEU A 44 -5.47 -21.86 -5.33
N GLN A 45 -6.52 -21.73 -6.16
CA GLN A 45 -7.90 -22.05 -5.78
C GLN A 45 -8.12 -23.53 -5.46
N GLU A 46 -7.23 -24.41 -5.91
CA GLU A 46 -7.33 -25.85 -5.68
C GLU A 46 -6.03 -26.43 -5.08
N GLY A 47 -6.04 -26.71 -3.78
CA GLY A 47 -5.13 -27.69 -3.17
C GLY A 47 -3.97 -27.18 -2.33
N ASN A 48 -3.22 -28.10 -1.78
CA ASN A 48 -2.24 -27.97 -0.69
C ASN A 48 -0.87 -27.35 -1.07
N ASN A 49 -0.73 -26.71 -2.22
CA ASN A 49 0.52 -26.02 -2.65
C ASN A 49 0.26 -24.54 -2.85
N ASP A 50 -0.30 -23.92 -1.84
CA ASP A 50 -0.66 -22.53 -1.80
C ASP A 50 0.61 -21.70 -1.53
N GLY A 51 1.09 -21.01 -2.55
CA GLY A 51 2.23 -20.09 -2.40
C GLY A 51 1.97 -18.95 -1.42
N TRP A 52 0.71 -18.63 -1.13
CA TRP A 52 0.35 -17.69 -0.07
C TRP A 52 0.68 -18.23 1.32
N GLY A 53 0.35 -19.50 1.61
CA GLY A 53 0.71 -20.13 2.87
C GLY A 53 2.23 -20.17 3.07
N ASP A 54 2.99 -20.59 2.04
CA ASP A 54 4.44 -20.59 2.07
C ASP A 54 5.02 -19.18 2.28
N PHE A 55 4.44 -18.15 1.65
CA PHE A 55 4.80 -16.76 1.87
C PHE A 55 4.53 -16.32 3.30
N VAL A 56 3.35 -16.60 3.83
CA VAL A 56 2.95 -16.23 5.20
C VAL A 56 3.91 -16.84 6.21
N ASP A 57 4.16 -18.14 6.13
CA ASP A 57 5.07 -18.84 7.03
C ASP A 57 6.49 -18.24 6.99
N LYS A 58 6.97 -17.94 5.79
CA LYS A 58 8.30 -17.38 5.60
C LYS A 58 8.39 -15.93 6.04
N SER A 59 7.43 -15.09 5.66
CA SER A 59 7.43 -13.68 5.99
C SER A 59 7.20 -13.43 7.47
N LEU A 60 6.30 -14.17 8.10
CA LEU A 60 6.03 -14.05 9.52
C LEU A 60 7.24 -14.47 10.36
N SER A 61 7.97 -15.53 9.95
CA SER A 61 9.19 -15.94 10.61
C SER A 61 10.32 -14.90 10.52
N GLN A 62 10.32 -14.09 9.47
CA GLN A 62 11.31 -13.03 9.26
C GLN A 62 10.94 -11.71 9.96
N GLN A 63 9.66 -11.43 10.09
CA GLN A 63 9.16 -10.14 10.61
C GLN A 63 8.86 -10.14 12.10
N ASN A 64 9.03 -11.25 12.83
CA ASN A 64 8.56 -11.40 14.22
C ASN A 64 7.08 -10.98 14.39
N TYR A 65 6.24 -11.27 13.39
CA TYR A 65 4.83 -10.85 13.34
C TYR A 65 4.00 -11.37 14.52
N TYR A 66 4.41 -12.46 15.14
CA TYR A 66 3.79 -13.07 16.32
C TYR A 66 4.73 -13.04 17.53
N ASN A 67 4.98 -11.86 18.07
CA ASN A 67 5.30 -11.82 19.49
C ASN A 67 3.97 -11.94 20.25
N ASP A 68 3.85 -12.90 21.14
CA ASP A 68 2.67 -13.16 22.00
C ASP A 68 2.28 -11.96 22.89
N ASP A 69 3.02 -10.89 22.85
CA ASP A 69 2.68 -9.65 23.52
C ASP A 69 1.71 -8.84 22.64
N ARG A 70 0.41 -9.03 22.90
CA ARG A 70 -0.69 -8.32 22.22
C ARG A 70 -0.59 -6.79 22.33
N ASN A 71 0.33 -6.26 23.09
CA ASN A 71 0.60 -4.83 23.27
C ASN A 71 1.85 -4.36 22.50
N ALA A 72 2.73 -5.26 22.10
CA ALA A 72 3.82 -4.95 21.20
C ALA A 72 3.36 -5.20 19.76
N ARG A 73 2.69 -4.23 19.14
CA ARG A 73 2.58 -4.23 17.67
C ARG A 73 4.01 -4.21 17.16
N PRO A 74 4.43 -5.23 16.39
CA PRO A 74 5.74 -5.19 15.75
C PRO A 74 5.85 -3.88 14.97
N ASN A 75 7.06 -3.40 14.73
CA ASN A 75 7.29 -2.30 13.78
C ASN A 75 6.81 -2.75 12.39
N THR A 76 5.54 -2.55 12.13
CA THR A 76 4.81 -3.03 10.94
C THR A 76 5.12 -2.19 9.71
N HIS A 77 6.21 -1.40 9.75
CA HIS A 77 6.47 -0.38 8.73
C HIS A 77 7.63 -0.72 7.81
N ASP A 78 8.25 -1.89 7.97
CA ASP A 78 9.35 -2.26 7.09
C ASP A 78 8.84 -2.83 5.76
N VAL A 79 9.37 -2.32 4.66
CA VAL A 79 9.23 -2.99 3.36
C VAL A 79 10.13 -4.21 3.34
N VAL A 80 9.53 -5.39 3.29
CA VAL A 80 10.24 -6.65 3.36
C VAL A 80 10.31 -7.29 1.98
N LYS A 81 11.50 -7.73 1.60
CA LYS A 81 11.69 -8.64 0.47
C LYS A 81 11.73 -10.07 1.01
N THR A 82 10.72 -10.85 0.69
CA THR A 82 10.66 -12.27 1.01
C THR A 82 10.98 -13.09 -0.23
N THR A 83 11.91 -14.03 -0.11
CA THR A 83 12.21 -15.01 -1.16
C THR A 83 11.93 -16.39 -0.61
N TYR A 84 11.11 -17.17 -1.33
CA TYR A 84 10.69 -18.49 -0.91
C TYR A 84 10.47 -19.41 -2.12
N PHE A 85 10.59 -20.72 -1.90
CA PHE A 85 10.34 -21.71 -2.95
C PHE A 85 8.84 -21.90 -3.14
N VAL A 86 8.36 -21.76 -4.39
CA VAL A 86 6.97 -21.99 -4.77
C VAL A 86 6.88 -23.30 -5.54
N PRO A 87 6.31 -24.36 -4.96
CA PRO A 87 6.28 -25.69 -5.58
C PRO A 87 5.58 -25.70 -6.93
N ALA A 88 4.49 -24.95 -7.09
CA ALA A 88 3.73 -24.89 -8.34
C ALA A 88 4.55 -24.31 -9.51
N LEU A 89 5.48 -23.41 -9.23
CA LEU A 89 6.40 -22.82 -10.22
C LEU A 89 7.74 -23.55 -10.29
N ASN A 90 8.00 -24.46 -9.35
CA ASN A 90 9.25 -25.21 -9.18
C ASN A 90 10.50 -24.31 -9.16
N ARG A 91 10.42 -23.17 -8.48
CA ARG A 91 11.49 -22.17 -8.36
C ARG A 91 11.29 -21.25 -7.17
N ASP A 92 12.36 -20.56 -6.80
CA ASP A 92 12.28 -19.46 -5.85
C ASP A 92 11.58 -18.25 -6.48
N VAL A 93 10.70 -17.63 -5.69
CA VAL A 93 9.97 -16.41 -6.02
C VAL A 93 10.34 -15.33 -5.01
N SER A 94 10.45 -14.10 -5.48
CA SER A 94 10.66 -12.95 -4.61
C SER A 94 9.45 -12.03 -4.69
N VAL A 95 8.98 -11.58 -3.53
CA VAL A 95 7.93 -10.58 -3.40
C VAL A 95 8.37 -9.46 -2.48
N LEU A 96 7.83 -8.26 -2.69
CA LEU A 96 7.93 -7.16 -1.74
C LEU A 96 6.59 -7.01 -1.04
N SER A 97 6.61 -6.75 0.25
CA SER A 97 5.38 -6.58 1.02
C SER A 97 5.56 -5.60 2.16
N VAL A 98 4.46 -4.99 2.56
CA VAL A 98 4.34 -4.15 3.74
C VAL A 98 2.92 -4.19 4.26
N SER A 99 2.76 -4.19 5.57
CA SER A 99 1.44 -4.09 6.20
C SER A 99 0.82 -2.72 5.93
N THR A 100 -0.48 -2.73 5.66
CA THR A 100 -1.27 -1.51 5.56
C THR A 100 -1.48 -0.89 6.95
N GLN A 101 -1.70 0.40 7.00
CA GLN A 101 -1.94 1.10 8.27
C GLN A 101 -3.25 0.68 8.94
N HIS A 102 -4.27 0.41 8.15
CA HIS A 102 -5.64 0.17 8.61
C HIS A 102 -6.10 -1.29 8.48
N GLY A 103 -5.23 -2.19 8.02
CA GLY A 103 -5.56 -3.60 7.79
C GLY A 103 -6.32 -3.79 6.48
N ASP A 104 -7.40 -4.57 6.53
CA ASP A 104 -8.23 -4.86 5.36
C ASP A 104 -9.03 -3.63 4.92
N GLY A 105 -9.30 -3.53 3.62
CA GLY A 105 -10.08 -2.42 3.07
C GLY A 105 -9.76 -2.08 1.62
N GLY A 106 -10.35 -0.98 1.14
CA GLY A 106 -10.08 -0.41 -0.18
C GLY A 106 -9.04 0.71 -0.08
N TYR A 107 -8.03 0.66 -0.94
CA TYR A 107 -6.94 1.63 -0.98
C TYR A 107 -6.88 2.33 -2.33
N CYS A 108 -6.91 3.65 -2.32
CA CYS A 108 -6.79 4.44 -3.54
C CYS A 108 -5.36 4.43 -4.07
N PHE A 109 -5.21 4.46 -5.38
CA PHE A 109 -3.90 4.56 -6.00
C PHE A 109 -3.89 5.60 -7.11
N GLU A 110 -2.69 6.09 -7.41
CA GLU A 110 -2.42 6.99 -8.53
C GLU A 110 -1.24 6.48 -9.36
N VAL A 111 -1.42 6.40 -10.68
CA VAL A 111 -0.31 6.15 -11.62
C VAL A 111 0.28 7.49 -12.03
N ASN A 112 1.46 7.81 -11.52
CA ASN A 112 2.09 9.12 -11.65
C ASN A 112 3.00 9.28 -12.87
N ASN A 113 3.38 8.17 -13.52
CA ASN A 113 4.32 8.21 -14.63
C ASN A 113 3.66 7.86 -15.97
N LYS A 114 3.66 8.81 -16.90
CA LYS A 114 3.07 8.65 -18.24
C LYS A 114 3.75 7.58 -19.12
N LYS A 115 4.95 7.14 -18.76
CA LYS A 115 5.69 6.09 -19.49
C LYS A 115 5.30 4.68 -19.02
N VAL A 116 4.62 4.57 -17.90
CA VAL A 116 4.13 3.30 -17.36
C VAL A 116 2.73 3.06 -17.91
N THR A 117 2.49 1.86 -18.39
CA THR A 117 1.17 1.46 -18.87
C THR A 117 0.45 0.67 -17.80
N ALA A 118 -0.70 1.15 -17.37
CA ALA A 118 -1.63 0.36 -16.59
C ALA A 118 -2.27 -0.69 -17.50
N LEU A 119 -2.17 -1.95 -17.14
CA LEU A 119 -2.71 -3.08 -17.92
C LEU A 119 -4.18 -3.37 -17.57
N ASN A 120 -4.63 -2.90 -16.44
CA ASN A 120 -6.01 -2.90 -15.96
C ASN A 120 -6.33 -1.52 -15.37
N ASN A 121 -7.58 -1.31 -15.01
CA ASN A 121 -8.02 -0.01 -14.46
C ASN A 121 -8.98 -0.25 -13.29
N PRO A 122 -8.50 -0.77 -12.15
CA PRO A 122 -9.32 -0.86 -10.95
C PRO A 122 -9.68 0.54 -10.46
N SER A 123 -10.78 0.69 -9.72
CA SER A 123 -11.13 1.96 -9.04
C SER A 123 -10.28 2.16 -7.79
N ASP A 124 -9.98 1.05 -7.13
CA ASP A 124 -9.19 0.94 -5.90
C ASP A 124 -8.55 -0.44 -5.83
N ILE A 125 -7.70 -0.66 -4.85
CA ILE A 125 -7.12 -1.97 -4.54
C ILE A 125 -7.80 -2.50 -3.29
N GLY A 126 -8.49 -3.63 -3.42
CA GLY A 126 -9.02 -4.38 -2.27
C GLY A 126 -7.89 -5.12 -1.56
N VAL A 127 -7.85 -5.02 -0.25
CA VAL A 127 -6.88 -5.70 0.62
C VAL A 127 -7.64 -6.48 1.69
N ASP A 128 -7.45 -7.80 1.72
CA ASP A 128 -8.09 -8.70 2.68
C ASP A 128 -7.09 -9.30 3.69
N ALA A 129 -5.79 -9.22 3.41
CA ALA A 129 -4.75 -9.73 4.29
C ALA A 129 -3.98 -8.63 5.04
N GLY A 130 -4.45 -7.38 4.97
CA GLY A 130 -3.79 -6.25 5.60
C GLY A 130 -2.38 -5.97 5.06
N ILE A 131 -2.07 -6.43 3.85
CA ILE A 131 -0.73 -6.35 3.23
C ILE A 131 -0.85 -5.88 1.79
N ILE A 132 -0.11 -4.82 1.43
CA ILE A 132 0.12 -4.46 0.04
C ILE A 132 1.46 -5.03 -0.39
N GLY A 133 1.47 -5.77 -1.50
CA GLY A 133 2.66 -6.37 -2.05
C GLY A 133 2.91 -6.01 -3.50
N VAL A 134 4.13 -6.33 -3.94
CA VAL A 134 4.54 -6.25 -5.35
C VAL A 134 5.17 -7.58 -5.74
N VAL A 135 4.70 -8.15 -6.83
CA VAL A 135 5.25 -9.38 -7.42
C VAL A 135 5.43 -9.20 -8.93
N ALA A 136 6.46 -9.83 -9.49
CA ALA A 136 6.63 -9.91 -10.94
C ALA A 136 5.52 -10.78 -11.55
N LYS A 137 4.96 -10.38 -12.70
CA LYS A 137 3.85 -11.14 -13.33
C LYS A 137 4.19 -12.60 -13.57
N GLU A 138 5.41 -12.90 -13.96
CA GLU A 138 5.88 -14.26 -14.20
C GLU A 138 5.96 -15.12 -12.94
N ASP A 139 5.87 -14.52 -11.76
CA ASP A 139 5.91 -15.17 -10.44
C ASP A 139 4.52 -15.35 -9.82
N MET A 140 3.47 -14.82 -10.45
CA MET A 140 2.09 -15.02 -10.01
C MET A 140 1.63 -16.45 -10.25
N LEU A 141 0.82 -16.97 -9.34
CA LEU A 141 0.20 -18.30 -9.47
C LEU A 141 -1.15 -18.23 -10.18
N GLU A 142 -1.89 -17.16 -9.98
CA GLU A 142 -3.19 -16.92 -10.63
C GLU A 142 -3.31 -15.51 -11.18
N GLU A 143 -4.17 -15.35 -12.20
CA GLU A 143 -4.60 -14.03 -12.63
C GLU A 143 -5.60 -13.47 -11.61
N CYS A 144 -5.22 -12.37 -11.00
CA CYS A 144 -6.02 -11.72 -9.99
C CYS A 144 -7.30 -11.10 -10.57
N PRO A 145 -8.40 -11.10 -9.80
CA PRO A 145 -9.58 -10.30 -10.13
C PRO A 145 -9.19 -8.83 -10.35
N SER A 146 -9.77 -8.21 -11.36
CA SER A 146 -9.40 -6.87 -11.81
C SER A 146 -9.56 -5.76 -10.77
N HIS A 147 -10.28 -6.03 -9.67
CA HIS A 147 -10.52 -5.08 -8.57
C HIS A 147 -9.59 -5.27 -7.37
N CYS A 148 -8.74 -6.30 -7.38
CA CYS A 148 -7.86 -6.60 -6.22
C CYS A 148 -6.43 -6.10 -6.44
N ALA A 149 -6.09 -5.62 -7.63
CA ALA A 149 -4.75 -5.14 -7.91
C ALA A 149 -4.65 -4.24 -9.13
N LEU A 150 -3.61 -3.43 -9.11
CA LEU A 150 -3.10 -2.71 -10.27
C LEU A 150 -2.00 -3.54 -10.95
N MET A 151 -2.17 -3.78 -12.25
CA MET A 151 -1.14 -4.38 -13.09
C MET A 151 -0.47 -3.30 -13.93
N ILE A 152 0.85 -3.23 -13.89
CA ILE A 152 1.63 -2.26 -14.65
C ILE A 152 2.65 -2.92 -15.59
N GLN A 153 2.94 -2.22 -16.70
CA GLN A 153 4.04 -2.51 -17.61
C GLN A 153 5.04 -1.34 -17.56
N LEU A 154 6.27 -1.62 -17.20
CA LEU A 154 7.37 -0.67 -17.35
C LEU A 154 7.77 -0.51 -18.82
N PRO A 155 8.43 0.60 -19.21
CA PRO A 155 9.08 0.73 -20.50
C PRO A 155 10.03 -0.44 -20.81
N ASP A 156 10.19 -0.78 -22.09
CA ASP A 156 10.88 -2.00 -22.55
C ASP A 156 12.31 -2.21 -21.99
N ASN A 157 12.99 -1.14 -21.64
CA ASN A 157 14.34 -1.18 -21.07
C ASN A 157 14.38 -1.23 -19.53
N GLN A 158 13.23 -1.16 -18.87
CA GLN A 158 13.14 -1.15 -17.41
C GLN A 158 12.58 -2.45 -16.89
N LYS A 159 13.25 -3.05 -15.93
CA LYS A 159 12.91 -4.36 -15.37
C LYS A 159 12.85 -4.36 -13.83
N THR A 160 13.18 -3.25 -13.21
CA THR A 160 13.29 -3.17 -11.74
C THR A 160 12.37 -2.09 -11.20
N VAL A 161 11.66 -2.43 -10.13
CA VAL A 161 10.92 -1.50 -9.29
C VAL A 161 11.56 -1.44 -7.90
N LYS A 162 11.40 -0.29 -7.27
CA LYS A 162 11.69 -0.08 -5.85
C LYS A 162 10.39 0.16 -5.14
N TYR A 163 10.14 -0.58 -4.07
CA TYR A 163 9.04 -0.31 -3.17
C TYR A 163 9.55 0.54 -2.02
N ARG A 164 8.96 1.68 -1.81
CA ARG A 164 9.28 2.61 -0.74
C ARG A 164 8.04 2.89 0.08
N LEU A 165 8.09 2.63 1.38
CA LEU A 165 7.11 3.12 2.32
C LEU A 165 7.59 4.45 2.89
N VAL A 166 6.74 5.44 2.84
CA VAL A 166 6.97 6.75 3.45
C VAL A 166 5.89 6.98 4.50
N ILE A 167 6.32 7.29 5.71
CA ILE A 167 5.40 7.65 6.79
C ILE A 167 5.49 9.17 6.97
N GLY A 168 4.38 9.83 6.72
CA GLY A 168 4.28 11.29 6.80
C GLY A 168 3.17 11.77 7.72
N ASP A 169 3.14 13.07 7.95
CA ASP A 169 2.01 13.70 8.59
C ASP A 169 0.97 14.05 7.53
N ASP A 170 -0.29 13.73 7.80
CA ASP A 170 -1.43 14.09 6.97
C ASP A 170 -2.54 14.69 7.84
N GLU A 171 -3.53 15.27 7.21
CA GLU A 171 -4.72 15.81 7.87
C GLU A 171 -5.96 15.12 7.32
N CYS A 172 -6.73 14.50 8.20
CA CYS A 172 -8.03 13.94 7.86
C CYS A 172 -9.16 14.72 8.54
N SER A 173 -10.36 14.59 8.00
CA SER A 173 -11.56 15.08 8.69
C SER A 173 -11.68 14.42 10.06
N CYS A 174 -12.04 15.22 11.05
CA CYS A 174 -12.30 14.69 12.38
C CYS A 174 -13.51 13.76 12.33
N TRP A 175 -13.33 12.51 12.71
CA TRP A 175 -14.38 11.49 12.66
C TRP A 175 -15.55 11.79 13.60
N GLU A 176 -15.29 12.42 14.75
CA GLU A 176 -16.28 12.75 15.76
C GLU A 176 -17.32 13.78 15.25
N CYS A 177 -16.84 14.84 14.59
CA CYS A 177 -17.70 15.91 14.08
C CYS A 177 -17.91 15.86 12.57
N GLY A 178 -17.37 14.84 11.88
CA GLY A 178 -17.48 14.72 10.42
C GLY A 178 -16.83 15.88 9.66
N GLY A 179 -15.92 16.62 10.28
CA GLY A 179 -15.23 17.76 9.68
C GLY A 179 -15.86 19.12 9.96
N SER A 180 -16.99 19.18 10.68
CA SER A 180 -17.67 20.44 11.00
C SER A 180 -16.93 21.30 12.04
N GLY A 181 -16.15 20.68 12.90
CA GLY A 181 -15.56 21.33 14.08
C GLY A 181 -16.49 21.40 15.29
N GLU A 182 -17.77 21.07 15.12
CA GLU A 182 -18.81 21.15 16.12
C GLU A 182 -19.55 19.82 16.27
N VAL A 183 -19.99 19.51 17.45
CA VAL A 183 -20.86 18.35 17.78
C VAL A 183 -22.13 18.84 18.42
N VAL A 184 -23.21 18.07 18.29
CA VAL A 184 -24.47 18.36 18.95
C VAL A 184 -24.46 17.69 20.32
N ASP A 185 -24.60 18.45 21.39
CA ASP A 185 -24.81 17.89 22.70
C ASP A 185 -26.15 17.15 22.78
N SER A 186 -26.12 15.91 23.21
CA SER A 186 -27.31 15.05 23.20
C SER A 186 -28.40 15.46 24.19
N ASP A 187 -28.00 16.19 25.25
CA ASP A 187 -28.89 16.53 26.35
C ASP A 187 -29.55 17.88 26.14
N SER A 188 -28.80 18.87 25.64
CA SER A 188 -29.28 20.23 25.41
C SER A 188 -29.75 20.46 23.97
N GLY A 189 -29.24 19.70 22.99
CA GLY A 189 -29.43 19.91 21.57
C GLY A 189 -28.67 21.11 21.02
N GLU A 190 -27.77 21.71 21.81
CA GLU A 190 -26.93 22.85 21.40
C GLU A 190 -25.66 22.36 20.68
N TYR A 191 -25.09 23.22 19.84
CA TYR A 191 -23.81 22.95 19.20
C TYR A 191 -22.68 23.32 20.12
N GLU A 192 -21.76 22.41 20.33
CA GLU A 192 -20.55 22.59 21.10
C GLU A 192 -19.30 22.37 20.22
N ILE A 193 -18.21 23.01 20.62
CA ILE A 193 -16.91 22.81 19.96
C ILE A 193 -16.50 21.33 20.11
N CYS A 194 -16.19 20.66 19.02
CA CYS A 194 -15.72 19.29 19.04
C CYS A 194 -14.42 19.20 19.85
N TYR A 195 -14.45 18.44 20.92
CA TYR A 195 -13.30 18.28 21.84
C TYR A 195 -12.15 17.52 21.18
N GLU A 196 -12.45 16.63 20.23
CA GLU A 196 -11.46 15.79 19.55
C GLU A 196 -10.54 16.59 18.61
N CYS A 197 -11.06 17.60 17.94
CA CYS A 197 -10.29 18.45 17.04
C CYS A 197 -10.16 19.91 17.49
N ASN A 198 -10.69 20.23 18.68
CA ASN A 198 -10.73 21.61 19.23
C ASN A 198 -11.33 22.62 18.24
N GLY A 199 -12.40 22.24 17.55
CA GLY A 199 -13.13 23.10 16.63
C GLY A 199 -12.51 23.24 15.23
N THR A 200 -11.38 22.60 14.94
CA THR A 200 -10.73 22.75 13.62
C THR A 200 -11.39 21.95 12.50
N GLY A 201 -12.19 20.93 12.85
CA GLY A 201 -12.78 20.01 11.90
C GLY A 201 -11.78 18.96 11.36
N THR A 202 -10.49 19.11 11.62
CA THR A 202 -9.44 18.22 11.14
C THR A 202 -8.58 17.66 12.27
N LYS A 203 -7.97 16.51 12.02
CA LYS A 203 -6.98 15.88 12.90
C LYS A 203 -5.71 15.57 12.14
N LYS A 204 -4.58 15.79 12.79
CA LYS A 204 -3.29 15.31 12.29
C LYS A 204 -3.16 13.83 12.55
N VAL A 205 -2.88 13.09 11.51
CA VAL A 205 -2.67 11.64 11.54
C VAL A 205 -1.34 11.29 10.90
N LYS A 206 -0.84 10.10 11.19
CA LYS A 206 0.23 9.51 10.39
C LYS A 206 -0.41 8.81 9.20
N ALA A 207 0.10 9.05 8.02
CA ALA A 207 -0.33 8.37 6.81
C ALA A 207 0.81 7.55 6.22
N HIS A 208 0.46 6.41 5.64
CA HIS A 208 1.39 5.54 4.94
C HIS A 208 1.23 5.74 3.44
N PHE A 209 2.32 6.15 2.79
CA PHE A 209 2.39 6.32 1.35
C PHE A 209 3.23 5.17 0.77
N HIS A 210 2.54 4.21 0.16
CA HIS A 210 3.16 3.08 -0.51
C HIS A 210 3.54 3.52 -1.92
N GLN A 211 4.82 3.71 -2.15
CA GLN A 211 5.35 4.28 -3.38
C GLN A 211 6.12 3.23 -4.16
N ILE A 212 5.74 3.03 -5.41
CA ILE A 212 6.48 2.20 -6.35
C ILE A 212 7.25 3.13 -7.27
N LEU A 213 8.55 2.96 -7.31
CA LEU A 213 9.48 3.78 -8.08
C LEU A 213 10.14 2.92 -9.16
N ASN A 214 10.55 3.54 -10.25
CA ASN A 214 11.41 2.88 -11.23
C ASN A 214 12.89 2.86 -10.75
N GLU A 215 13.75 2.29 -11.57
CA GLU A 215 15.20 2.21 -11.28
C GLU A 215 15.89 3.58 -11.12
N ASN A 216 15.30 4.66 -11.65
CA ASN A 216 15.80 6.03 -11.57
C ASN A 216 15.20 6.82 -10.42
N ASP A 217 14.53 6.17 -9.48
CA ASP A 217 13.82 6.78 -8.35
C ASP A 217 12.64 7.70 -8.73
N GLU A 218 12.16 7.59 -9.97
CA GLU A 218 10.93 8.29 -10.39
C GLU A 218 9.71 7.55 -9.86
N LEU A 219 8.79 8.27 -9.23
CA LEU A 219 7.52 7.71 -8.73
C LEU A 219 6.66 7.21 -9.90
N ILE A 220 6.25 5.96 -9.83
CA ILE A 220 5.40 5.31 -10.85
C ILE A 220 3.97 5.17 -10.35
N VAL A 221 3.81 4.62 -9.16
CA VAL A 221 2.50 4.39 -8.54
C VAL A 221 2.58 4.79 -7.08
N GLN A 222 1.56 5.45 -6.59
CA GLN A 222 1.37 5.72 -5.17
C GLN A 222 0.05 5.13 -4.71
N VAL A 223 0.07 4.41 -3.58
CA VAL A 223 -1.13 3.95 -2.87
C VAL A 223 -1.14 4.65 -1.52
N VAL A 224 -2.30 5.16 -1.14
CA VAL A 224 -2.51 5.86 0.13
C VAL A 224 -3.40 4.99 1.01
N SER A 225 -2.91 4.69 2.20
CA SER A 225 -3.63 3.96 3.23
C SER A 225 -4.15 4.87 4.32
#